data_d5e9549dd4ea8a90c7ff10c2f3851f6e
#
_entry.id   d5e9549dd4ea8a90c7ff10c2f3851f6e
#
_cell.length_a   1.000
_cell.length_b   1.000
_cell.length_c   1.000
_cell.angle_alpha   90.00
_cell.angle_beta   90.00
_cell.angle_gamma   90.00
#
_symmetry.space_group_name_H-M   'P 1'
#
loop_
_entity.id
_entity.type
_entity.pdbx_description
1 polymer ?
#
loop_
_entity_poly.entity_id
_entity_poly.type
_entity_poly.pdbx_seq_one_letter_code
_entity_poly.pdbx_strand_id
1 'polypeptide(L)'
;MAQLNIESPPAKILAALALTWLLASPPLSSADQDWPCWRGPNGNGIAACSDAPIEWSETSNIIWKSPVPGRGHSSPAVVGGRIFLTTADEQKKEQFAICYSRENGKLLWNRKLYEGGWDSPSMIGRSWANSSPASDGEKVYLVFSHKSKLIVTALDLEGKEIWKKNVGDFISHHGYSASPVIFGSTLVLSADHKKGGYLAALDRETGELRWKTMRPAAPSYVAPAILSVAGRKQLVISGCNLFAGYDPETGKSLWSSKTTTTECVGTVVASGDLVFASGGYPKNLTVCVNARTPEKVVWKKPIRTYVPCMLTFEGHLYTVTDRGIGYCWEVSTGEEKWKARIGKSFIASPIISGGRIYASSDKGTTHVFNASPEGFKRLATNTLGTEIYATPSICGDRIYLRCASRAGGKRAETLYCIGNTALKK
;
A
#
# COMPACT_ATOMS: atom_id res chain seq x y z
N MET A 1 -88.74 36.34 -1.23
CA MET A 1 -87.46 36.28 -1.91
C MET A 1 -86.34 36.54 -0.82
N ALA A 2 -85.82 35.52 -0.26
CA ALA A 2 -84.76 35.61 0.77
C ALA A 2 -83.44 35.18 0.13
N GLN A 3 -82.50 36.10 0.11
CA GLN A 3 -81.13 35.81 -0.30
C GLN A 3 -80.38 35.23 0.89
N LEU A 4 -79.83 34.02 0.70
CA LEU A 4 -78.90 33.40 1.64
C LEU A 4 -77.47 33.86 1.31
N ASN A 5 -76.85 34.56 2.29
CA ASN A 5 -75.43 34.85 2.29
C ASN A 5 -74.70 33.60 2.79
N ILE A 6 -73.75 33.07 1.98
CA ILE A 6 -72.86 32.02 2.36
C ILE A 6 -71.51 32.70 2.65
N GLU A 7 -71.10 32.76 3.93
CA GLU A 7 -69.79 33.17 4.36
C GLU A 7 -68.80 31.97 4.23
N SER A 8 -67.68 32.20 3.55
CA SER A 8 -66.55 31.25 3.43
C SER A 8 -65.68 31.27 4.69
N PRO A 9 -65.22 30.13 5.21
CA PRO A 9 -64.33 30.09 6.37
C PRO A 9 -62.88 30.48 6.03
N PRO A 10 -62.14 31.01 6.97
CA PRO A 10 -60.75 31.49 6.74
C PRO A 10 -59.77 30.35 6.57
N ALA A 11 -58.88 30.48 5.57
CA ALA A 11 -57.81 29.57 5.29
C ALA A 11 -56.79 29.54 6.48
N LYS A 12 -56.65 28.37 7.10
CA LYS A 12 -55.57 28.08 8.04
C LYS A 12 -54.29 27.82 7.29
N ILE A 13 -53.31 28.71 7.42
CA ILE A 13 -51.94 28.52 6.94
C ILE A 13 -51.28 27.47 7.85
N LEU A 14 -51.08 26.27 7.36
CA LEU A 14 -50.22 25.25 7.97
C LEU A 14 -48.76 25.56 7.58
N ALA A 15 -48.02 26.13 8.52
CA ALA A 15 -46.59 26.23 8.41
C ALA A 15 -45.96 24.83 8.61
N ALA A 16 -45.52 24.20 7.51
CA ALA A 16 -44.77 22.96 7.55
C ALA A 16 -43.32 23.26 7.99
N LEU A 17 -43.01 22.95 9.23
CA LEU A 17 -41.61 22.89 9.71
C LEU A 17 -40.91 21.70 9.05
N ALA A 18 -40.14 21.97 8.03
CA ALA A 18 -39.19 21.00 7.46
C ALA A 18 -38.04 20.79 8.45
N LEU A 19 -38.14 19.75 9.25
CA LEU A 19 -37.04 19.27 10.10
C LEU A 19 -36.00 18.61 9.22
N THR A 20 -34.96 19.35 8.80
CA THR A 20 -33.78 18.79 8.10
C THR A 20 -33.02 17.95 9.12
N TRP A 21 -33.17 16.63 9.02
CA TRP A 21 -32.29 15.67 9.66
C TRP A 21 -30.92 15.77 8.98
N LEU A 22 -29.96 16.44 9.61
CA LEU A 22 -28.56 16.19 9.31
C LEU A 22 -28.27 14.72 9.68
N LEU A 23 -28.22 13.86 8.68
CA LEU A 23 -27.71 12.51 8.81
C LEU A 23 -26.22 12.64 9.14
N ALA A 24 -25.87 12.74 10.41
CA ALA A 24 -24.51 12.53 10.86
C ALA A 24 -24.14 11.09 10.46
N SER A 25 -23.20 10.95 9.55
CA SER A 25 -22.64 9.63 9.21
C SER A 25 -22.19 8.96 10.51
N PRO A 26 -22.50 7.68 10.72
CA PRO A 26 -22.04 6.99 11.92
C PRO A 26 -20.52 7.08 12.00
N PRO A 27 -19.92 7.22 13.19
CA PRO A 27 -18.48 7.23 13.34
C PRO A 27 -17.93 5.91 12.74
N LEU A 28 -16.87 6.03 11.95
CA LEU A 28 -16.16 4.87 11.39
C LEU A 28 -15.81 3.91 12.53
N SER A 29 -16.04 2.61 12.33
CA SER A 29 -15.62 1.60 13.29
C SER A 29 -14.09 1.64 13.45
N SER A 30 -13.57 1.16 14.58
CA SER A 30 -12.11 1.12 14.77
C SER A 30 -11.39 0.32 13.67
N ALA A 31 -12.04 -0.70 13.11
CA ALA A 31 -11.54 -1.48 11.99
C ALA A 31 -11.44 -0.68 10.69
N ASP A 32 -12.35 0.27 10.44
CA ASP A 32 -12.31 1.15 9.27
C ASP A 32 -11.17 2.19 9.34
N GLN A 33 -10.56 2.34 10.51
CA GLN A 33 -9.42 3.22 10.75
C GLN A 33 -8.07 2.50 10.74
N ASP A 34 -8.03 1.20 10.45
CA ASP A 34 -6.82 0.40 10.43
C ASP A 34 -6.18 0.37 9.03
N TRP A 35 -4.88 0.07 9.00
CA TRP A 35 -4.07 -0.12 7.80
C TRP A 35 -3.33 -1.45 7.89
N PRO A 36 -4.03 -2.59 7.80
CA PRO A 36 -3.53 -3.87 8.29
C PRO A 36 -2.45 -4.52 7.42
N CYS A 37 -2.23 -4.02 6.20
CA CYS A 37 -1.27 -4.60 5.27
C CYS A 37 -0.76 -3.58 4.25
N TRP A 38 0.08 -4.04 3.36
CA TRP A 38 0.60 -3.26 2.23
C TRP A 38 -0.53 -2.59 1.44
N ARG A 39 -0.46 -1.25 1.34
CA ARG A 39 -1.44 -0.38 0.66
C ARG A 39 -2.84 -0.37 1.28
N GLY A 40 -2.96 -0.69 2.57
CA GLY A 40 -4.18 -0.57 3.35
C GLY A 40 -5.17 -1.73 3.21
N PRO A 41 -6.36 -1.59 3.79
CA PRO A 41 -7.32 -2.70 3.95
C PRO A 41 -7.76 -3.32 2.62
N ASN A 42 -7.79 -2.54 1.55
CA ASN A 42 -8.16 -2.99 0.21
C ASN A 42 -6.94 -3.20 -0.71
N GLY A 43 -5.71 -3.02 -0.24
CA GLY A 43 -4.48 -3.15 -1.03
C GLY A 43 -4.34 -2.15 -2.18
N ASN A 44 -5.16 -1.12 -2.25
CA ASN A 44 -5.27 -0.17 -3.36
C ASN A 44 -4.59 1.19 -3.10
N GLY A 45 -4.13 1.46 -1.87
CA GLY A 45 -3.50 2.72 -1.50
C GLY A 45 -4.49 3.86 -1.27
N ILE A 46 -5.75 3.55 -0.99
CA ILE A 46 -6.80 4.54 -0.72
C ILE A 46 -7.23 4.40 0.74
N ALA A 47 -7.10 5.50 1.50
CA ALA A 47 -7.60 5.58 2.86
C ALA A 47 -9.10 5.91 2.87
N ALA A 48 -9.84 5.27 3.79
CA ALA A 48 -11.26 5.49 3.93
C ALA A 48 -11.62 6.88 4.50
N CYS A 49 -10.65 7.55 5.18
CA CYS A 49 -10.83 8.85 5.82
C CYS A 49 -10.40 10.02 4.93
N SER A 50 -10.92 11.21 5.23
CA SER A 50 -10.61 12.45 4.51
C SER A 50 -9.79 13.47 5.33
N ASP A 51 -9.56 13.21 6.63
CA ASP A 51 -9.10 14.22 7.59
C ASP A 51 -7.58 14.18 7.86
N ALA A 52 -6.86 13.41 7.06
CA ALA A 52 -5.39 13.35 7.14
C ALA A 52 -4.78 14.76 6.95
N PRO A 53 -3.75 15.12 7.75
CA PRO A 53 -3.10 16.43 7.66
C PRO A 53 -2.53 16.68 6.27
N ILE A 54 -2.65 17.92 5.80
CA ILE A 54 -2.06 18.38 4.53
C ILE A 54 -0.65 18.92 4.78
N GLU A 55 -0.45 19.59 5.91
CA GLU A 55 0.79 20.27 6.26
C GLU A 55 1.39 19.76 7.56
N TRP A 56 2.70 19.58 7.58
CA TRP A 56 3.49 19.23 8.76
C TRP A 56 4.97 19.57 8.59
N SER A 57 5.67 19.64 9.73
CA SER A 57 7.13 19.79 9.78
C SER A 57 7.66 19.10 11.04
N GLU A 58 8.97 19.14 11.30
CA GLU A 58 9.54 18.62 12.56
C GLU A 58 8.94 19.25 13.83
N THR A 59 8.34 20.44 13.73
CA THR A 59 7.79 21.23 14.84
C THR A 59 6.29 21.46 14.76
N SER A 60 5.62 20.98 13.73
CA SER A 60 4.18 21.19 13.51
C SER A 60 3.48 19.91 13.10
N ASN A 61 2.32 19.65 13.70
CA ASN A 61 1.47 18.49 13.41
C ASN A 61 2.13 17.13 13.67
N ILE A 62 3.14 17.07 14.54
CA ILE A 62 3.69 15.82 15.05
C ILE A 62 3.04 15.48 16.39
N ILE A 63 2.31 14.37 16.43
CA ILE A 63 1.70 13.86 17.67
C ILE A 63 2.76 13.19 18.53
N TRP A 64 3.56 12.31 17.89
CA TRP A 64 4.72 11.67 18.51
C TRP A 64 5.71 11.22 17.43
N LYS A 65 6.96 10.99 17.86
CA LYS A 65 7.99 10.37 17.03
C LYS A 65 8.81 9.38 17.87
N SER A 66 9.23 8.28 17.25
CA SER A 66 9.93 7.19 17.93
C SER A 66 11.09 6.68 17.09
N PRO A 67 12.26 6.39 17.70
CA PRO A 67 13.38 5.81 16.99
C PRO A 67 13.02 4.40 16.51
N VAL A 68 13.45 4.07 15.28
CA VAL A 68 13.34 2.72 14.73
C VAL A 68 14.75 2.14 14.63
N PRO A 69 15.10 1.09 15.41
CA PRO A 69 16.42 0.50 15.37
C PRO A 69 16.68 -0.19 14.03
N GLY A 70 17.94 -0.14 13.57
CA GLY A 70 18.37 -0.79 12.34
C GLY A 70 17.93 -0.05 11.08
N ARG A 71 17.74 -0.80 9.99
CA ARG A 71 17.33 -0.30 8.68
C ARG A 71 16.21 -1.14 8.08
N GLY A 72 15.19 -0.49 7.52
CA GLY A 72 14.10 -1.16 6.83
C GLY A 72 13.36 -0.24 5.87
N HIS A 73 12.68 -0.84 4.89
CA HIS A 73 11.80 -0.14 3.96
C HIS A 73 10.34 -0.56 4.09
N SER A 74 10.04 -1.44 5.04
CA SER A 74 8.65 -1.85 5.29
C SER A 74 7.79 -0.66 5.66
N SER A 75 6.59 -0.62 5.10
CA SER A 75 5.54 0.33 5.47
C SER A 75 4.92 -0.09 6.81
N PRO A 76 4.43 0.84 7.63
CA PRO A 76 3.73 0.51 8.85
C PRO A 76 2.45 -0.28 8.57
N ALA A 77 2.26 -1.41 9.24
CA ALA A 77 0.95 -2.05 9.37
C ALA A 77 0.34 -1.60 10.70
N VAL A 78 -0.86 -1.04 10.65
CA VAL A 78 -1.52 -0.42 11.81
C VAL A 78 -2.81 -1.17 12.08
N VAL A 79 -2.92 -1.77 13.26
CA VAL A 79 -4.08 -2.59 13.65
C VAL A 79 -4.40 -2.34 15.13
N GLY A 80 -5.62 -1.92 15.40
CA GLY A 80 -6.06 -1.57 16.74
C GLY A 80 -5.12 -0.55 17.39
N GLY A 81 -4.57 -0.89 18.55
CA GLY A 81 -3.61 -0.07 19.30
C GLY A 81 -2.15 -0.25 18.91
N ARG A 82 -1.81 -0.95 17.83
CA ARG A 82 -0.44 -1.38 17.50
C ARG A 82 0.01 -0.99 16.10
N ILE A 83 1.32 -0.79 15.94
CA ILE A 83 1.99 -0.53 14.66
C ILE A 83 3.13 -1.51 14.53
N PHE A 84 3.13 -2.26 13.43
CA PHE A 84 4.14 -3.28 13.14
C PHE A 84 5.05 -2.85 12.01
N LEU A 85 6.35 -3.13 12.16
CA LEU A 85 7.39 -2.89 11.16
C LEU A 85 8.34 -4.08 11.10
N THR A 86 9.04 -4.22 9.98
CA THR A 86 10.26 -5.05 9.89
C THR A 86 11.50 -4.17 9.87
N THR A 87 12.61 -4.66 10.41
CA THR A 87 13.90 -3.97 10.38
C THR A 87 15.06 -4.96 10.36
N ALA A 88 16.25 -4.49 10.02
CA ALA A 88 17.46 -5.31 10.00
C ALA A 88 18.64 -4.53 10.61
N ASP A 89 19.44 -5.21 11.43
CA ASP A 89 20.76 -4.76 11.83
C ASP A 89 21.78 -5.25 10.79
N GLU A 90 22.29 -4.35 9.97
CA GLU A 90 23.19 -4.70 8.87
C GLU A 90 24.58 -5.13 9.37
N GLN A 91 25.02 -4.67 10.54
CA GLN A 91 26.31 -5.03 11.11
C GLN A 91 26.30 -6.45 11.70
N LYS A 92 25.24 -6.75 12.46
CA LYS A 92 25.04 -8.07 13.07
C LYS A 92 24.43 -9.10 12.13
N LYS A 93 23.92 -8.66 10.97
CA LYS A 93 23.16 -9.48 10.02
C LYS A 93 21.92 -10.11 10.66
N GLU A 94 21.20 -9.33 11.45
CA GLU A 94 20.00 -9.75 12.15
C GLU A 94 18.74 -9.10 11.54
N GLN A 95 17.62 -9.83 11.52
CA GLN A 95 16.33 -9.37 11.05
C GLN A 95 15.30 -9.44 12.17
N PHE A 96 14.47 -8.38 12.27
CA PHE A 96 13.57 -8.18 13.39
C PHE A 96 12.15 -7.83 12.93
N ALA A 97 11.19 -8.22 13.78
CA ALA A 97 9.87 -7.62 13.85
C ALA A 97 9.80 -6.65 15.03
N ILE A 98 9.13 -5.52 14.84
CA ILE A 98 9.02 -4.48 15.85
C ILE A 98 7.55 -4.06 15.98
N CYS A 99 7.10 -3.80 17.19
CA CYS A 99 5.79 -3.26 17.49
C CYS A 99 5.87 -2.00 18.35
N TYR A 100 5.09 -1.00 17.94
CA TYR A 100 4.91 0.25 18.68
C TYR A 100 3.45 0.43 19.11
N SER A 101 3.26 1.15 20.22
CA SER A 101 1.95 1.67 20.59
C SER A 101 1.49 2.71 19.56
N ARG A 102 0.29 2.55 19.02
CA ARG A 102 -0.34 3.51 18.12
C ARG A 102 -0.65 4.84 18.82
N GLU A 103 -0.96 4.80 20.10
CA GLU A 103 -1.35 5.95 20.90
C GLU A 103 -0.20 6.94 21.10
N ASN A 104 0.97 6.43 21.55
CA ASN A 104 2.05 7.27 22.06
C ASN A 104 3.43 6.94 21.46
N GLY A 105 3.53 5.99 20.53
CA GLY A 105 4.78 5.61 19.87
C GLY A 105 5.76 4.80 20.73
N LYS A 106 5.37 4.39 21.93
CA LYS A 106 6.24 3.57 22.79
C LYS A 106 6.56 2.24 22.10
N LEU A 107 7.84 1.85 22.10
CA LEU A 107 8.25 0.53 21.67
C LEU A 107 7.67 -0.51 22.65
N LEU A 108 6.78 -1.38 22.14
CA LEU A 108 6.15 -2.44 22.93
C LEU A 108 7.03 -3.68 22.96
N TRP A 109 7.53 -4.08 21.80
CA TRP A 109 8.48 -5.18 21.69
C TRP A 109 9.33 -5.09 20.41
N ASN A 110 10.51 -5.75 20.45
CA ASN A 110 11.43 -5.92 19.35
C ASN A 110 11.90 -7.38 19.36
N ARG A 111 11.54 -8.15 18.33
CA ARG A 111 11.80 -9.59 18.24
C ARG A 111 12.79 -9.90 17.14
N LYS A 112 13.95 -10.45 17.51
CA LYS A 112 14.87 -11.06 16.54
C LYS A 112 14.25 -12.32 15.98
N LEU A 113 14.12 -12.39 14.65
CA LEU A 113 13.55 -13.53 13.93
C LEU A 113 14.64 -14.38 13.29
N TYR A 114 15.68 -13.74 12.73
CA TYR A 114 16.74 -14.42 12.00
C TYR A 114 18.09 -13.75 12.26
N GLU A 115 19.15 -14.58 12.12
CA GLU A 115 20.55 -14.16 12.26
C GLU A 115 21.39 -14.81 11.15
N GLY A 116 22.27 -14.01 10.51
CA GLY A 116 23.09 -14.43 9.36
C GLY A 116 22.24 -14.74 8.12
N GLY A 117 22.83 -15.48 7.16
CA GLY A 117 22.10 -16.03 6.01
C GLY A 117 21.62 -15.03 4.98
N TRP A 118 22.26 -13.88 4.87
CA TRP A 118 21.98 -12.90 3.85
C TRP A 118 22.65 -13.31 2.53
N ASP A 119 21.83 -13.57 1.51
CA ASP A 119 22.26 -14.20 0.26
C ASP A 119 22.81 -13.22 -0.76
N SER A 120 22.75 -11.92 -0.51
CA SER A 120 23.23 -10.88 -1.41
C SER A 120 24.07 -9.85 -0.68
N PRO A 121 25.12 -9.33 -1.31
CA PRO A 121 25.84 -8.20 -0.77
C PRO A 121 24.88 -7.02 -0.62
N SER A 122 25.01 -6.29 0.48
CA SER A 122 24.34 -5.03 0.70
C SER A 122 24.65 -4.09 -0.47
N MET A 123 23.64 -3.70 -1.24
CA MET A 123 23.82 -2.64 -2.24
C MET A 123 23.38 -1.31 -1.61
N ILE A 124 24.11 -0.24 -1.94
CA ILE A 124 23.81 1.12 -1.46
C ILE A 124 22.32 1.43 -1.67
N GLY A 125 21.62 1.87 -0.62
CA GLY A 125 20.21 2.20 -0.67
C GLY A 125 19.23 1.04 -0.48
N ARG A 126 19.67 -0.18 -0.17
CA ARG A 126 18.83 -1.37 0.06
C ARG A 126 18.71 -1.74 1.51
N SER A 127 17.73 -2.56 1.83
CA SER A 127 17.50 -3.12 3.16
C SER A 127 17.18 -4.60 3.06
N TRP A 128 17.43 -5.33 4.14
CA TRP A 128 17.07 -6.73 4.33
C TRP A 128 15.69 -6.89 4.98
N ALA A 129 14.95 -5.78 5.12
CA ALA A 129 13.62 -5.72 5.72
C ALA A 129 12.72 -4.79 4.86
N ASN A 130 12.37 -5.23 3.66
CA ASN A 130 11.57 -4.45 2.70
C ASN A 130 10.10 -4.86 2.70
N SER A 131 9.79 -6.14 2.94
CA SER A 131 8.43 -6.64 3.01
C SER A 131 7.68 -6.00 4.19
N SER A 132 6.49 -5.45 3.92
CA SER A 132 5.64 -4.90 4.96
C SER A 132 4.88 -6.04 5.67
N PRO A 133 4.67 -5.94 6.99
CA PRO A 133 3.83 -6.88 7.72
C PRO A 133 2.39 -6.87 7.20
N ALA A 134 1.67 -7.98 7.40
CA ALA A 134 0.22 -8.03 7.30
C ALA A 134 -0.36 -8.54 8.62
N SER A 135 -1.53 -8.05 9.03
CA SER A 135 -2.20 -8.48 10.26
C SER A 135 -3.69 -8.70 10.00
N ASP A 136 -4.25 -9.69 10.66
CA ASP A 136 -5.69 -9.97 10.66
C ASP A 136 -6.42 -9.44 11.92
N GLY A 137 -5.69 -8.74 12.79
CA GLY A 137 -6.19 -8.24 14.06
C GLY A 137 -5.87 -9.14 15.26
N GLU A 138 -5.47 -10.38 15.04
CA GLU A 138 -5.08 -11.36 16.07
C GLU A 138 -3.60 -11.76 15.95
N LYS A 139 -3.11 -11.84 14.72
CA LYS A 139 -1.74 -12.22 14.37
C LYS A 139 -1.10 -11.20 13.45
N VAL A 140 0.22 -11.17 13.44
CA VAL A 140 1.02 -10.44 12.46
C VAL A 140 1.90 -11.43 11.69
N TYR A 141 1.87 -11.30 10.36
CA TYR A 141 2.58 -12.15 9.42
C TYR A 141 3.75 -11.39 8.80
N LEU A 142 4.93 -11.99 8.87
CA LEU A 142 6.19 -11.40 8.45
C LEU A 142 6.89 -12.32 7.47
N VAL A 143 7.42 -11.75 6.41
CA VAL A 143 8.08 -12.53 5.35
C VAL A 143 9.50 -12.02 5.15
N PHE A 144 10.46 -12.93 5.20
CA PHE A 144 11.88 -12.65 4.99
C PHE A 144 12.52 -13.67 4.05
N SER A 145 13.48 -13.21 3.28
CA SER A 145 14.47 -14.11 2.66
C SER A 145 15.59 -14.37 3.65
N HIS A 146 15.90 -15.65 3.90
CA HIS A 146 16.95 -16.08 4.79
C HIS A 146 17.56 -17.41 4.30
N LYS A 147 18.89 -17.47 4.12
CA LYS A 147 19.60 -18.66 3.61
C LYS A 147 18.98 -19.21 2.31
N SER A 148 18.74 -18.32 1.33
CA SER A 148 18.13 -18.66 0.03
C SER A 148 16.74 -19.29 0.14
N LYS A 149 16.04 -19.11 1.25
CA LYS A 149 14.67 -19.58 1.47
C LYS A 149 13.75 -18.40 1.74
N LEU A 150 12.49 -18.52 1.35
CA LEU A 150 11.44 -17.63 1.77
C LEU A 150 10.81 -18.17 3.04
N ILE A 151 10.89 -17.43 4.12
CA ILE A 151 10.38 -17.85 5.43
C ILE A 151 9.29 -16.90 5.88
N VAL A 152 8.18 -17.48 6.31
CA VAL A 152 7.05 -16.76 6.91
C VAL A 152 7.01 -17.06 8.38
N THR A 153 6.86 -16.03 9.19
CA THR A 153 6.65 -16.13 10.64
C THR A 153 5.34 -15.46 11.01
N ALA A 154 4.49 -16.15 11.73
CA ALA A 154 3.32 -15.58 12.39
C ALA A 154 3.62 -15.39 13.87
N LEU A 155 3.36 -14.18 14.35
CA LEU A 155 3.44 -13.82 15.77
C LEU A 155 2.05 -13.44 16.27
N ASP A 156 1.77 -13.63 17.56
CA ASP A 156 0.68 -12.94 18.21
C ASP A 156 0.96 -11.43 18.32
N LEU A 157 -0.01 -10.66 18.79
CA LEU A 157 0.16 -9.20 18.92
C LEU A 157 1.17 -8.81 20.01
N GLU A 158 1.53 -9.70 20.90
CA GLU A 158 2.55 -9.57 21.96
C GLU A 158 3.95 -9.97 21.47
N GLY A 159 4.06 -10.44 20.21
CA GLY A 159 5.33 -10.80 19.56
C GLY A 159 5.82 -12.22 19.89
N LYS A 160 4.97 -13.10 20.41
CA LYS A 160 5.27 -14.52 20.58
C LYS A 160 5.08 -15.26 19.26
N GLU A 161 6.04 -16.12 18.89
CA GLU A 161 5.94 -16.94 17.69
C GLU A 161 4.82 -17.98 17.83
N ILE A 162 3.87 -17.96 16.89
CA ILE A 162 2.81 -18.96 16.78
C ILE A 162 3.25 -20.07 15.85
N TRP A 163 3.73 -19.72 14.66
CA TRP A 163 4.31 -20.66 13.71
C TRP A 163 5.35 -19.98 12.81
N LYS A 164 6.24 -20.82 12.26
CA LYS A 164 7.27 -20.43 11.29
C LYS A 164 7.36 -21.48 10.19
N LYS A 165 7.32 -21.07 8.93
CA LYS A 165 7.32 -21.99 7.78
C LYS A 165 8.29 -21.55 6.70
N ASN A 166 9.05 -22.50 6.19
CA ASN A 166 9.81 -22.35 4.95
C ASN A 166 8.88 -22.67 3.77
N VAL A 167 8.64 -21.67 2.91
CA VAL A 167 7.72 -21.80 1.76
C VAL A 167 8.43 -22.34 0.52
N GLY A 168 9.74 -22.20 0.46
CA GLY A 168 10.54 -22.68 -0.65
C GLY A 168 11.76 -21.84 -0.92
N ASP A 169 12.44 -22.13 -2.02
CA ASP A 169 13.61 -21.39 -2.45
C ASP A 169 13.26 -19.96 -2.88
N PHE A 170 14.15 -19.04 -2.55
CA PHE A 170 14.08 -17.66 -3.03
C PHE A 170 15.49 -17.09 -3.18
N ILE A 171 15.89 -16.82 -4.41
CA ILE A 171 17.22 -16.31 -4.73
C ILE A 171 17.08 -15.00 -5.51
N SER A 172 17.39 -13.91 -4.86
CA SER A 172 17.31 -12.57 -5.44
C SER A 172 18.52 -11.73 -5.09
N HIS A 173 19.00 -10.92 -6.02
CA HIS A 173 20.08 -9.97 -5.78
C HIS A 173 19.59 -8.62 -5.22
N HIS A 174 18.27 -8.43 -5.08
CA HIS A 174 17.67 -7.23 -4.49
C HIS A 174 16.99 -7.48 -3.13
N GLY A 175 17.06 -8.72 -2.61
CA GLY A 175 16.31 -9.13 -1.43
C GLY A 175 14.82 -9.36 -1.73
N TYR A 176 14.06 -9.71 -0.71
CA TYR A 176 12.62 -9.91 -0.79
C TYR A 176 11.89 -8.61 -0.44
N SER A 177 10.95 -8.17 -1.30
CA SER A 177 10.21 -6.93 -1.10
C SER A 177 8.70 -7.08 -1.28
N ALA A 178 8.23 -8.17 -1.87
CA ALA A 178 6.80 -8.42 -1.98
C ALA A 178 6.19 -8.58 -0.57
N SER A 179 5.07 -7.90 -0.34
CA SER A 179 4.36 -8.01 0.93
C SER A 179 3.26 -9.08 0.85
N PRO A 180 2.98 -9.81 1.92
CA PRO A 180 1.91 -10.81 1.93
C PRO A 180 0.55 -10.15 1.90
N VAL A 181 -0.44 -10.87 1.37
CA VAL A 181 -1.84 -10.46 1.30
C VAL A 181 -2.71 -11.51 1.99
N ILE A 182 -3.66 -11.06 2.81
CA ILE A 182 -4.61 -11.93 3.48
C ILE A 182 -5.85 -12.09 2.59
N PHE A 183 -6.26 -13.35 2.38
CA PHE A 183 -7.51 -13.68 1.69
C PHE A 183 -8.23 -14.82 2.40
N GLY A 184 -9.38 -14.55 2.98
CA GLY A 184 -10.15 -15.54 3.76
C GLY A 184 -9.29 -16.16 4.86
N SER A 185 -9.17 -17.49 4.89
CA SER A 185 -8.34 -18.23 5.83
C SER A 185 -6.88 -18.37 5.40
N THR A 186 -6.45 -17.71 4.32
CA THR A 186 -5.12 -17.88 3.75
C THR A 186 -4.28 -16.61 3.75
N LEU A 187 -2.96 -16.80 3.80
CA LEU A 187 -1.94 -15.79 3.56
C LEU A 187 -1.29 -16.08 2.21
N VAL A 188 -1.43 -15.18 1.25
CA VAL A 188 -0.93 -15.32 -0.11
C VAL A 188 0.37 -14.56 -0.31
N LEU A 189 1.34 -15.21 -0.97
CA LEU A 189 2.69 -14.73 -1.21
C LEU A 189 3.07 -14.85 -2.68
N SER A 190 3.94 -13.97 -3.14
CA SER A 190 4.66 -14.12 -4.41
C SER A 190 6.16 -14.25 -4.15
N ALA A 191 6.81 -15.11 -4.91
CA ALA A 191 8.25 -15.37 -4.81
C ALA A 191 8.85 -15.55 -6.22
N ASP A 192 8.82 -14.48 -7.00
CA ASP A 192 9.38 -14.48 -8.35
C ASP A 192 10.92 -14.37 -8.29
N HIS A 193 11.65 -15.36 -8.79
CA HIS A 193 13.10 -15.36 -8.80
C HIS A 193 13.70 -16.17 -9.97
N LYS A 194 15.01 -16.00 -10.21
CA LYS A 194 15.71 -16.54 -11.40
C LYS A 194 15.71 -18.07 -11.55
N LYS A 195 15.52 -18.82 -10.46
CA LYS A 195 15.56 -20.29 -10.48
C LYS A 195 14.17 -20.95 -10.47
N GLY A 196 13.09 -20.17 -10.63
CA GLY A 196 11.73 -20.69 -10.68
C GLY A 196 10.82 -19.99 -9.67
N GLY A 197 10.05 -18.97 -10.13
CA GLY A 197 9.11 -18.24 -9.32
C GLY A 197 7.88 -19.07 -8.93
N TYR A 198 7.16 -18.61 -7.91
CA TYR A 198 5.90 -19.20 -7.50
C TYR A 198 4.98 -18.20 -6.77
N LEU A 199 3.70 -18.51 -6.80
CA LEU A 199 2.70 -18.02 -5.83
C LEU A 199 2.44 -19.13 -4.83
N ALA A 200 2.19 -18.79 -3.58
CA ALA A 200 1.82 -19.74 -2.55
C ALA A 200 0.78 -19.16 -1.62
N ALA A 201 -0.13 -19.99 -1.14
CA ALA A 201 -1.04 -19.66 -0.06
C ALA A 201 -0.79 -20.60 1.13
N LEU A 202 -0.65 -20.00 2.30
CA LEU A 202 -0.54 -20.71 3.57
C LEU A 202 -1.83 -20.56 4.37
N ASP A 203 -2.22 -21.56 5.10
CA ASP A 203 -3.23 -21.43 6.12
C ASP A 203 -2.78 -20.44 7.20
N ARG A 204 -3.62 -19.48 7.56
CA ARG A 204 -3.25 -18.43 8.53
C ARG A 204 -3.08 -18.97 9.95
N GLU A 205 -3.81 -20.01 10.31
CA GLU A 205 -3.78 -20.58 11.67
C GLU A 205 -2.55 -21.46 11.89
N THR A 206 -2.21 -22.29 10.90
CA THR A 206 -1.20 -23.34 11.04
C THR A 206 0.08 -23.08 10.26
N GLY A 207 0.05 -22.16 9.28
CA GLY A 207 1.13 -21.92 8.32
C GLY A 207 1.29 -23.04 7.30
N GLU A 208 0.37 -24.00 7.22
CA GLU A 208 0.46 -25.10 6.26
C GLU A 208 0.18 -24.63 4.84
N LEU A 209 0.90 -25.21 3.89
CA LEU A 209 0.74 -24.90 2.48
C LEU A 209 -0.62 -25.41 1.98
N ARG A 210 -1.48 -24.50 1.53
CA ARG A 210 -2.77 -24.82 0.91
C ARG A 210 -2.64 -25.05 -0.58
N TRP A 211 -1.91 -24.19 -1.28
CA TRP A 211 -1.59 -24.36 -2.70
C TRP A 211 -0.29 -23.62 -3.07
N LYS A 212 0.33 -24.09 -4.15
CA LYS A 212 1.52 -23.47 -4.75
C LYS A 212 1.42 -23.55 -6.27
N THR A 213 1.56 -22.41 -6.94
CA THR A 213 1.49 -22.31 -8.40
C THR A 213 2.80 -21.77 -8.94
N MET A 214 3.41 -22.52 -9.83
CA MET A 214 4.70 -22.12 -10.42
C MET A 214 4.54 -20.95 -11.40
N ARG A 215 5.53 -20.08 -11.41
CA ARG A 215 5.64 -18.93 -12.30
C ARG A 215 6.95 -18.99 -13.09
N PRO A 216 7.10 -18.19 -14.16
CA PRO A 216 8.33 -18.20 -14.96
C PRO A 216 9.60 -17.95 -14.11
N ALA A 217 10.70 -18.59 -14.50
CA ALA A 217 12.01 -18.41 -13.87
C ALA A 217 12.64 -17.06 -14.25
N ALA A 218 12.10 -15.98 -13.69
CA ALA A 218 12.53 -14.61 -13.91
C ALA A 218 12.35 -13.79 -12.63
N PRO A 219 13.20 -12.79 -12.36
CA PRO A 219 13.03 -11.95 -11.17
C PRO A 219 11.88 -10.95 -11.36
N SER A 220 11.08 -10.79 -10.32
CA SER A 220 10.11 -9.71 -10.17
C SER A 220 9.85 -9.48 -8.68
N TYR A 221 9.29 -8.34 -8.31
CA TYR A 221 9.22 -7.90 -6.91
C TYR A 221 7.81 -7.47 -6.48
N VAL A 222 6.81 -7.81 -7.30
CA VAL A 222 5.43 -7.37 -7.14
C VAL A 222 4.77 -8.10 -5.98
N ALA A 223 4.18 -7.35 -5.05
CA ALA A 223 3.22 -7.91 -4.11
C ALA A 223 1.92 -8.30 -4.86
N PRO A 224 1.35 -9.48 -4.59
CA PRO A 224 0.09 -9.88 -5.21
C PRO A 224 -1.05 -8.95 -4.75
N ALA A 225 -2.07 -8.76 -5.60
CA ALA A 225 -3.25 -7.98 -5.27
C ALA A 225 -4.52 -8.83 -5.37
N ILE A 226 -5.41 -8.71 -4.40
CA ILE A 226 -6.77 -9.29 -4.48
C ILE A 226 -7.69 -8.20 -5.03
N LEU A 227 -8.17 -8.40 -6.24
CA LEU A 227 -9.01 -7.44 -6.97
C LEU A 227 -10.38 -8.04 -7.27
N SER A 228 -11.43 -7.21 -7.21
CA SER A 228 -12.77 -7.58 -7.69
C SER A 228 -12.87 -7.19 -9.16
N VAL A 229 -12.61 -8.12 -10.07
CA VAL A 229 -12.60 -7.92 -11.53
C VAL A 229 -13.28 -9.10 -12.23
N ALA A 230 -13.87 -8.86 -13.39
CA ALA A 230 -14.61 -9.85 -14.16
C ALA A 230 -15.67 -10.61 -13.33
N GLY A 231 -16.34 -9.90 -12.41
CA GLY A 231 -17.44 -10.42 -11.60
C GLY A 231 -17.03 -11.30 -10.42
N ARG A 232 -15.74 -11.43 -10.12
CA ARG A 232 -15.24 -12.23 -8.98
C ARG A 232 -13.96 -11.65 -8.37
N LYS A 233 -13.63 -12.08 -7.15
CA LYS A 233 -12.31 -11.83 -6.57
C LYS A 233 -11.25 -12.66 -7.27
N GLN A 234 -10.14 -12.01 -7.64
CA GLN A 234 -9.01 -12.65 -8.30
C GLN A 234 -7.70 -12.19 -7.65
N LEU A 235 -6.74 -13.09 -7.59
CA LEU A 235 -5.35 -12.76 -7.30
C LEU A 235 -4.70 -12.31 -8.60
N VAL A 236 -4.35 -11.04 -8.70
CA VAL A 236 -3.75 -10.48 -9.91
C VAL A 236 -2.32 -10.03 -9.65
N ILE A 237 -1.43 -10.37 -10.56
CA ILE A 237 0.01 -10.05 -10.45
C ILE A 237 0.63 -9.82 -11.83
N SER A 238 1.61 -8.91 -11.88
CA SER A 238 2.44 -8.65 -13.06
C SER A 238 3.89 -9.04 -12.81
N GLY A 239 4.70 -9.06 -13.87
CA GLY A 239 6.12 -9.39 -13.81
C GLY A 239 6.46 -10.74 -14.46
N CYS A 240 7.73 -11.03 -14.61
CA CYS A 240 8.19 -12.22 -15.33
C CYS A 240 7.67 -12.31 -16.78
N ASN A 241 7.50 -11.15 -17.46
CA ASN A 241 6.85 -11.00 -18.76
C ASN A 241 5.39 -11.49 -18.81
N LEU A 242 4.74 -11.61 -17.66
CA LEU A 242 3.40 -12.17 -17.51
C LEU A 242 2.53 -11.24 -16.69
N PHE A 243 1.35 -10.92 -17.20
CA PHE A 243 0.25 -10.29 -16.46
C PHE A 243 -0.84 -11.34 -16.30
N ALA A 244 -1.19 -11.72 -15.09
CA ALA A 244 -2.05 -12.88 -14.88
C ALA A 244 -2.98 -12.71 -13.69
N GLY A 245 -4.17 -13.32 -13.82
CA GLY A 245 -5.15 -13.52 -12.77
C GLY A 245 -5.26 -14.98 -12.38
N TYR A 246 -5.37 -15.21 -11.09
CA TYR A 246 -5.50 -16.55 -10.49
C TYR A 246 -6.70 -16.58 -9.55
N ASP A 247 -7.24 -17.75 -9.38
CA ASP A 247 -8.21 -18.03 -8.32
C ASP A 247 -7.48 -17.99 -6.97
N PRO A 248 -7.85 -17.09 -6.04
CA PRO A 248 -7.11 -16.93 -4.79
C PRO A 248 -7.30 -18.11 -3.81
N GLU A 249 -8.34 -18.93 -3.96
CA GLU A 249 -8.59 -20.09 -3.11
C GLU A 249 -7.78 -21.31 -3.55
N THR A 250 -7.56 -21.47 -4.85
CA THR A 250 -6.96 -22.68 -5.42
C THR A 250 -5.62 -22.47 -6.10
N GLY A 251 -5.24 -21.21 -6.37
CA GLY A 251 -4.05 -20.86 -7.13
C GLY A 251 -4.14 -21.19 -8.63
N LYS A 252 -5.29 -21.68 -9.14
CA LYS A 252 -5.49 -21.98 -10.55
C LYS A 252 -5.46 -20.71 -11.39
N SER A 253 -4.74 -20.76 -12.51
CA SER A 253 -4.72 -19.64 -13.48
C SER A 253 -6.10 -19.46 -14.10
N LEU A 254 -6.61 -18.23 -14.08
CA LEU A 254 -7.87 -17.83 -14.71
C LEU A 254 -7.60 -17.24 -16.08
N TRP A 255 -6.55 -16.44 -16.18
CA TRP A 255 -6.11 -15.80 -17.42
C TRP A 255 -4.63 -15.41 -17.34
N SER A 256 -4.02 -15.20 -18.49
CA SER A 256 -2.67 -14.63 -18.58
C SER A 256 -2.51 -13.85 -19.89
N SER A 257 -1.63 -12.83 -19.86
CA SER A 257 -1.27 -12.01 -20.99
C SER A 257 0.23 -11.71 -20.98
N LYS A 258 0.91 -11.85 -22.11
CA LYS A 258 2.35 -11.54 -22.26
C LYS A 258 2.58 -10.05 -22.52
N THR A 259 1.99 -9.18 -21.71
CA THR A 259 1.93 -7.72 -21.93
C THR A 259 2.73 -6.91 -20.94
N THR A 260 3.46 -7.53 -20.00
CA THR A 260 4.32 -6.83 -19.04
C THR A 260 5.81 -7.01 -19.36
N THR A 261 6.65 -6.50 -18.48
CA THR A 261 8.12 -6.62 -18.59
C THR A 261 8.64 -7.73 -17.67
N THR A 262 9.92 -8.07 -17.79
CA THR A 262 10.54 -9.07 -16.93
C THR A 262 10.49 -8.66 -15.47
N GLU A 263 10.99 -7.46 -15.14
CA GLU A 263 10.95 -6.94 -13.78
C GLU A 263 9.88 -5.88 -13.64
N CYS A 264 8.94 -6.16 -12.76
CA CYS A 264 7.95 -5.23 -12.23
C CYS A 264 8.14 -5.15 -10.71
N VAL A 265 7.77 -4.03 -10.10
CA VAL A 265 7.86 -3.82 -8.64
C VAL A 265 6.53 -3.31 -8.09
N GLY A 266 5.91 -2.34 -8.76
CA GLY A 266 4.64 -1.75 -8.34
C GLY A 266 3.49 -2.77 -8.39
N THR A 267 2.73 -2.84 -7.30
CA THR A 267 1.51 -3.65 -7.21
C THR A 267 0.49 -3.20 -8.25
N VAL A 268 -0.19 -4.15 -8.88
CA VAL A 268 -1.26 -3.89 -9.84
C VAL A 268 -2.45 -3.21 -9.18
N VAL A 269 -3.17 -2.38 -9.95
CA VAL A 269 -4.39 -1.72 -9.51
C VAL A 269 -5.50 -1.92 -10.54
N ALA A 270 -6.76 -1.69 -10.15
CA ALA A 270 -7.91 -1.87 -11.02
C ALA A 270 -8.92 -0.74 -10.90
N SER A 271 -9.69 -0.56 -11.97
CA SER A 271 -10.91 0.27 -12.01
C SER A 271 -11.96 -0.48 -12.82
N GLY A 272 -13.04 -0.95 -12.17
CA GLY A 272 -13.94 -1.93 -12.76
C GLY A 272 -13.18 -3.17 -13.23
N ASP A 273 -13.39 -3.61 -14.47
CA ASP A 273 -12.70 -4.77 -15.05
C ASP A 273 -11.35 -4.43 -15.70
N LEU A 274 -10.96 -3.15 -15.71
CA LEU A 274 -9.66 -2.71 -16.22
C LEU A 274 -8.58 -2.87 -15.14
N VAL A 275 -7.50 -3.56 -15.50
CA VAL A 275 -6.34 -3.79 -14.63
C VAL A 275 -5.09 -3.15 -15.21
N PHE A 276 -4.28 -2.55 -14.34
CA PHE A 276 -3.14 -1.74 -14.74
C PHE A 276 -1.85 -2.26 -14.11
N ALA A 277 -0.83 -2.39 -14.94
CA ALA A 277 0.51 -2.76 -14.50
C ALA A 277 1.55 -1.81 -15.11
N SER A 278 2.65 -1.61 -14.39
CA SER A 278 3.81 -0.91 -14.92
C SER A 278 5.07 -1.72 -14.69
N GLY A 279 6.00 -1.65 -15.63
CA GLY A 279 7.28 -2.31 -15.56
C GLY A 279 8.43 -1.39 -16.01
N GLY A 280 9.64 -1.71 -15.57
CA GLY A 280 10.79 -0.85 -15.80
C GLY A 280 12.02 -1.52 -16.42
N TYR A 281 12.04 -2.84 -16.54
CA TYR A 281 13.15 -3.58 -17.12
C TYR A 281 12.67 -4.80 -17.95
N PRO A 282 13.18 -5.02 -19.16
CA PRO A 282 14.23 -4.25 -19.84
C PRO A 282 13.73 -2.97 -20.53
N LYS A 283 12.41 -2.70 -20.51
CA LYS A 283 11.80 -1.53 -21.18
C LYS A 283 10.80 -0.82 -20.28
N ASN A 284 10.57 0.46 -20.57
CA ASN A 284 9.53 1.24 -19.92
C ASN A 284 8.17 0.83 -20.48
N LEU A 285 7.22 0.53 -19.60
CA LEU A 285 5.88 0.14 -19.99
C LEU A 285 4.88 0.43 -18.87
N THR A 286 3.78 1.08 -19.23
CA THR A 286 2.53 1.06 -18.47
C THR A 286 1.45 0.49 -19.37
N VAL A 287 0.66 -0.46 -18.89
CA VAL A 287 -0.31 -1.20 -19.69
C VAL A 287 -1.63 -1.34 -18.96
N CYS A 288 -2.72 -1.25 -19.71
CA CYS A 288 -4.07 -1.57 -19.30
C CYS A 288 -4.57 -2.78 -20.11
N VAL A 289 -5.10 -3.78 -19.39
CA VAL A 289 -5.87 -4.89 -20.01
C VAL A 289 -7.24 -4.99 -19.33
N ASN A 290 -8.22 -5.55 -20.06
CA ASN A 290 -9.51 -5.87 -19.47
C ASN A 290 -9.47 -7.33 -18.97
N ALA A 291 -9.78 -7.57 -17.69
CA ALA A 291 -9.73 -8.91 -17.09
C ALA A 291 -10.73 -9.92 -17.70
N ARG A 292 -11.76 -9.45 -18.48
CA ARG A 292 -12.67 -10.32 -19.24
C ARG A 292 -12.11 -10.73 -20.60
N THR A 293 -11.24 -9.90 -21.20
CA THR A 293 -10.63 -10.11 -22.52
C THR A 293 -9.13 -9.81 -22.45
N PRO A 294 -8.38 -10.54 -21.60
CA PRO A 294 -7.00 -10.20 -21.23
C PRO A 294 -5.99 -10.38 -22.38
N GLU A 295 -6.36 -11.06 -23.45
CA GLU A 295 -5.59 -11.19 -24.70
C GLU A 295 -5.52 -9.87 -25.47
N LYS A 296 -6.44 -8.93 -25.23
CA LYS A 296 -6.48 -7.62 -25.89
C LYS A 296 -5.97 -6.54 -24.96
N VAL A 297 -4.90 -5.86 -25.36
CA VAL A 297 -4.43 -4.65 -24.68
C VAL A 297 -5.42 -3.52 -24.97
N VAL A 298 -5.97 -2.92 -23.92
CA VAL A 298 -6.85 -1.75 -24.05
C VAL A 298 -6.02 -0.54 -24.47
N TRP A 299 -4.95 -0.26 -23.73
CA TRP A 299 -3.96 0.74 -24.11
C TRP A 299 -2.61 0.46 -23.45
N LYS A 300 -1.54 1.05 -23.96
CA LYS A 300 -0.18 0.98 -23.42
C LYS A 300 0.55 2.29 -23.63
N LYS A 301 1.51 2.60 -22.74
CA LYS A 301 2.37 3.78 -22.83
C LYS A 301 3.84 3.41 -22.57
N PRO A 302 4.81 4.03 -23.25
CA PRO A 302 6.25 3.83 -23.00
C PRO A 302 6.70 4.63 -21.78
N ILE A 303 5.91 4.60 -20.70
CA ILE A 303 6.15 5.32 -19.46
C ILE A 303 6.42 4.30 -18.36
N ARG A 304 7.45 4.56 -17.59
CA ARG A 304 7.91 3.73 -16.49
C ARG A 304 7.45 4.32 -15.16
N THR A 305 6.67 3.56 -14.43
CA THR A 305 6.51 3.66 -12.98
C THR A 305 7.05 2.35 -12.41
N TYR A 306 8.34 2.32 -12.04
CA TYR A 306 9.01 1.06 -11.77
C TYR A 306 8.81 0.60 -10.33
N VAL A 307 9.21 1.41 -9.36
CA VAL A 307 9.11 1.08 -7.94
C VAL A 307 7.80 1.57 -7.32
N PRO A 308 7.39 2.84 -7.49
CA PRO A 308 6.12 3.30 -6.93
C PRO A 308 4.92 2.60 -7.56
N CYS A 309 3.87 2.37 -6.79
CA CYS A 309 2.60 1.88 -7.31
C CYS A 309 1.77 3.00 -7.94
N MET A 310 0.88 2.62 -8.83
CA MET A 310 -0.16 3.50 -9.37
C MET A 310 -1.37 3.54 -8.43
N LEU A 311 -2.28 4.47 -8.68
CA LEU A 311 -3.55 4.65 -7.97
C LEU A 311 -4.69 4.80 -8.98
N THR A 312 -5.83 4.18 -8.73
CA THR A 312 -7.06 4.43 -9.47
C THR A 312 -8.05 5.16 -8.57
N PHE A 313 -8.58 6.27 -9.03
CA PHE A 313 -9.54 7.06 -8.27
C PHE A 313 -10.48 7.81 -9.23
N GLU A 314 -11.80 7.68 -9.02
CA GLU A 314 -12.85 8.37 -9.79
C GLU A 314 -12.64 8.30 -11.31
N GLY A 315 -12.45 7.07 -11.85
CA GLY A 315 -12.30 6.86 -13.29
C GLY A 315 -10.96 7.27 -13.89
N HIS A 316 -9.98 7.64 -13.05
CA HIS A 316 -8.65 8.07 -13.49
C HIS A 316 -7.55 7.24 -12.87
N LEU A 317 -6.45 7.08 -13.62
CA LEU A 317 -5.21 6.43 -13.18
C LEU A 317 -4.16 7.51 -12.90
N TYR A 318 -3.71 7.56 -11.65
CA TYR A 318 -2.66 8.48 -11.20
C TYR A 318 -1.36 7.72 -10.97
N THR A 319 -0.25 8.34 -11.33
CA THR A 319 1.07 7.81 -11.02
C THR A 319 2.07 8.93 -10.75
N VAL A 320 3.06 8.62 -9.90
CA VAL A 320 4.29 9.40 -9.77
C VAL A 320 5.44 8.47 -10.12
N THR A 321 6.12 8.75 -11.23
CA THR A 321 7.21 7.91 -11.71
C THR A 321 8.43 7.97 -10.78
N ASP A 322 9.34 7.00 -10.89
CA ASP A 322 10.61 7.01 -10.12
C ASP A 322 11.42 8.30 -10.34
N ARG A 323 11.23 8.98 -11.49
CA ARG A 323 11.90 10.24 -11.84
C ARG A 323 11.09 11.48 -11.47
N GLY A 324 10.00 11.30 -10.72
CA GLY A 324 9.19 12.39 -10.17
C GLY A 324 8.32 13.13 -11.17
N ILE A 325 7.94 12.49 -12.27
CA ILE A 325 6.88 13.00 -13.15
C ILE A 325 5.56 12.39 -12.70
N GLY A 326 4.57 13.22 -12.42
CA GLY A 326 3.20 12.81 -12.18
C GLY A 326 2.41 12.79 -13.48
N TYR A 327 1.47 11.87 -13.56
CA TYR A 327 0.51 11.75 -14.66
C TYR A 327 -0.88 11.45 -14.10
N CYS A 328 -1.89 11.93 -14.82
CA CYS A 328 -3.26 11.51 -14.71
C CYS A 328 -3.73 11.05 -16.09
N TRP A 329 -4.26 9.84 -16.17
CA TRP A 329 -4.85 9.29 -17.40
C TRP A 329 -6.28 8.85 -17.14
N GLU A 330 -7.14 8.99 -18.15
CA GLU A 330 -8.43 8.33 -18.14
C GLU A 330 -8.25 6.80 -18.20
N VAL A 331 -8.92 6.06 -17.32
CA VAL A 331 -8.72 4.60 -17.20
C VAL A 331 -9.13 3.84 -18.47
N SER A 332 -10.19 4.27 -19.16
CA SER A 332 -10.77 3.57 -20.31
C SER A 332 -9.96 3.73 -21.60
N THR A 333 -9.36 4.90 -21.82
CA THR A 333 -8.68 5.26 -23.07
C THR A 333 -7.18 5.43 -22.93
N GLY A 334 -6.70 5.68 -21.71
CA GLY A 334 -5.33 6.10 -21.44
C GLY A 334 -5.08 7.55 -21.86
N GLU A 335 -6.10 8.35 -22.17
CA GLU A 335 -5.93 9.77 -22.50
C GLU A 335 -5.26 10.51 -21.36
N GLU A 336 -4.21 11.29 -21.68
CA GLU A 336 -3.49 12.09 -20.71
C GLU A 336 -4.30 13.34 -20.35
N LYS A 337 -4.77 13.43 -19.11
CA LYS A 337 -5.46 14.62 -18.61
C LYS A 337 -4.46 15.69 -18.18
N TRP A 338 -3.37 15.27 -17.51
CA TRP A 338 -2.26 16.13 -17.19
C TRP A 338 -0.96 15.37 -16.96
N LYS A 339 0.16 16.12 -17.09
CA LYS A 339 1.52 15.71 -16.77
C LYS A 339 2.22 16.84 -16.04
N ALA A 340 2.89 16.56 -14.92
CA ALA A 340 3.55 17.58 -14.11
C ALA A 340 4.81 17.07 -13.42
N ARG A 341 5.75 17.98 -13.11
CA ARG A 341 6.89 17.70 -12.26
C ARG A 341 6.45 17.75 -10.78
N ILE A 342 6.42 16.60 -10.12
CA ILE A 342 6.08 16.49 -8.69
C ILE A 342 7.33 16.73 -7.82
N GLY A 343 8.42 16.05 -8.13
CA GLY A 343 9.67 16.11 -7.40
C GLY A 343 10.84 15.56 -8.21
N LYS A 344 11.87 15.05 -7.54
CA LYS A 344 13.06 14.52 -8.23
C LYS A 344 13.04 13.00 -8.37
N SER A 345 12.85 12.27 -7.28
CA SER A 345 13.00 10.81 -7.22
C SER A 345 12.06 10.20 -6.20
N PHE A 346 11.41 9.08 -6.54
CA PHE A 346 10.42 8.42 -5.70
C PHE A 346 10.65 6.91 -5.68
N ILE A 347 10.54 6.34 -4.49
CA ILE A 347 10.56 4.89 -4.22
C ILE A 347 9.30 4.49 -3.48
N ALA A 348 8.89 5.29 -2.48
CA ALA A 348 7.63 5.10 -1.78
C ALA A 348 6.44 5.27 -2.73
N SER A 349 5.42 4.45 -2.54
CA SER A 349 4.19 4.54 -3.33
C SER A 349 3.31 5.70 -2.87
N PRO A 350 2.63 6.39 -3.77
CA PRO A 350 1.65 7.39 -3.39
C PRO A 350 0.40 6.74 -2.76
N ILE A 351 -0.30 7.51 -1.92
CA ILE A 351 -1.56 7.13 -1.25
C ILE A 351 -2.58 8.24 -1.47
N ILE A 352 -3.87 7.87 -1.54
CA ILE A 352 -5.00 8.81 -1.59
C ILE A 352 -5.71 8.83 -0.24
N SER A 353 -6.03 10.05 0.23
CA SER A 353 -6.95 10.30 1.34
C SER A 353 -7.73 11.57 1.05
N GLY A 354 -9.07 11.49 1.12
CA GLY A 354 -9.96 12.64 0.90
C GLY A 354 -9.73 13.38 -0.41
N GLY A 355 -9.55 12.66 -1.53
CA GLY A 355 -9.29 13.27 -2.84
C GLY A 355 -7.91 13.93 -2.98
N ARG A 356 -6.98 13.66 -2.06
CA ARG A 356 -5.61 14.19 -2.06
C ARG A 356 -4.60 13.06 -2.18
N ILE A 357 -3.59 13.24 -3.02
CA ILE A 357 -2.48 12.31 -3.21
C ILE A 357 -1.29 12.75 -2.36
N TYR A 358 -0.78 11.85 -1.56
CA TYR A 358 0.40 11.99 -0.72
C TYR A 358 1.54 11.18 -1.35
N ALA A 359 2.52 11.86 -1.92
CA ALA A 359 3.66 11.24 -2.60
C ALA A 359 4.97 11.60 -1.90
N SER A 360 5.62 10.62 -1.29
CA SER A 360 6.87 10.80 -0.54
C SER A 360 8.07 10.48 -1.42
N SER A 361 8.99 11.45 -1.55
CA SER A 361 10.24 11.30 -2.29
C SER A 361 11.29 10.60 -1.44
N ASP A 362 12.27 9.96 -2.08
CA ASP A 362 13.43 9.36 -1.40
C ASP A 362 14.38 10.39 -0.75
N LYS A 363 14.04 11.68 -0.81
CA LYS A 363 14.80 12.81 -0.23
C LYS A 363 14.10 13.44 0.98
N GLY A 364 13.24 12.70 1.66
CA GLY A 364 12.59 13.18 2.88
C GLY A 364 11.43 14.15 2.67
N THR A 365 10.99 14.35 1.43
CA THR A 365 9.92 15.31 1.10
C THR A 365 8.64 14.60 0.69
N THR A 366 7.51 14.95 1.29
CA THR A 366 6.18 14.50 0.88
C THR A 366 5.43 15.64 0.21
N HIS A 367 5.01 15.42 -1.03
CA HIS A 367 4.19 16.35 -1.81
C HIS A 367 2.72 15.94 -1.68
N VAL A 368 1.87 16.89 -1.31
CA VAL A 368 0.41 16.71 -1.26
C VAL A 368 -0.21 17.50 -2.40
N PHE A 369 -1.05 16.85 -3.20
CA PHE A 369 -1.72 17.47 -4.34
C PHE A 369 -3.08 16.83 -4.58
N ASN A 370 -3.96 17.51 -5.33
CA ASN A 370 -5.30 17.01 -5.62
C ASN A 370 -5.30 15.79 -6.55
N ALA A 371 -6.21 14.86 -6.30
CA ALA A 371 -6.53 13.75 -7.19
C ALA A 371 -7.69 14.18 -8.11
N SER A 372 -7.39 15.06 -9.08
CA SER A 372 -8.37 15.60 -10.04
C SER A 372 -7.85 15.50 -11.48
N PRO A 373 -8.69 15.19 -12.47
CA PRO A 373 -8.31 15.20 -13.88
C PRO A 373 -8.18 16.61 -14.47
N GLU A 374 -8.72 17.63 -13.82
CA GLU A 374 -8.74 19.02 -14.33
C GLU A 374 -7.36 19.66 -14.38
N GLY A 375 -6.38 19.14 -13.62
CA GLY A 375 -5.02 19.61 -13.63
C GLY A 375 -4.28 19.33 -12.32
N PHE A 376 -2.97 19.41 -12.37
CA PHE A 376 -2.12 19.29 -11.19
C PHE A 376 -2.19 20.55 -10.32
N LYS A 377 -2.63 20.40 -9.08
CA LYS A 377 -2.59 21.47 -8.06
C LYS A 377 -1.88 20.96 -6.81
N ARG A 378 -0.68 21.50 -6.55
CA ARG A 378 0.04 21.23 -5.30
C ARG A 378 -0.63 21.96 -4.15
N LEU A 379 -0.90 21.24 -3.08
CA LEU A 379 -1.50 21.77 -1.85
C LEU A 379 -0.46 22.04 -0.79
N ALA A 380 0.55 21.14 -0.65
CA ALA A 380 1.62 21.29 0.32
C ALA A 380 2.90 20.57 -0.10
N THR A 381 4.00 20.95 0.53
CA THR A 381 5.30 20.27 0.46
C THR A 381 5.86 20.19 1.88
N ASN A 382 5.95 18.97 2.40
CA ASN A 382 6.34 18.69 3.78
C ASN A 382 7.69 17.99 3.80
N THR A 383 8.52 18.27 4.78
CA THR A 383 9.84 17.62 4.91
C THR A 383 10.01 17.02 6.29
N LEU A 384 10.36 15.72 6.33
CA LEU A 384 10.77 15.00 7.54
C LEU A 384 11.94 14.08 7.20
N GLY A 385 13.02 14.23 7.96
CA GLY A 385 14.25 13.49 7.71
C GLY A 385 14.90 13.85 6.36
N THR A 386 15.75 12.94 5.87
CA THR A 386 16.48 13.09 4.59
C THR A 386 16.23 11.96 3.61
N GLU A 387 15.55 10.88 4.05
CA GLU A 387 15.24 9.69 3.25
C GLU A 387 13.86 9.15 3.62
N ILE A 388 13.01 8.85 2.62
CA ILE A 388 11.75 8.13 2.79
C ILE A 388 11.68 7.04 1.73
N TYR A 389 11.71 5.78 2.15
CA TYR A 389 11.55 4.60 1.28
C TYR A 389 10.23 3.88 1.55
N ALA A 390 9.78 3.90 2.81
CA ALA A 390 8.51 3.30 3.20
C ALA A 390 7.33 4.12 2.71
N THR A 391 6.31 3.45 2.21
CA THR A 391 5.02 4.08 1.90
C THR A 391 4.33 4.46 3.22
N PRO A 392 3.79 5.68 3.36
CA PRO A 392 3.04 6.04 4.55
C PRO A 392 1.77 5.21 4.70
N SER A 393 1.28 5.09 5.93
CA SER A 393 -0.03 4.51 6.25
C SER A 393 -0.94 5.60 6.80
N ILE A 394 -2.17 5.69 6.29
CA ILE A 394 -3.13 6.72 6.69
C ILE A 394 -4.33 6.06 7.37
N CYS A 395 -4.54 6.38 8.63
CA CYS A 395 -5.53 5.77 9.49
C CYS A 395 -6.32 6.87 10.23
N GLY A 396 -7.58 7.06 9.88
CA GLY A 396 -8.36 8.16 10.43
C GLY A 396 -7.72 9.51 10.11
N ASP A 397 -7.53 10.34 11.12
CA ASP A 397 -6.90 11.66 11.05
C ASP A 397 -5.36 11.61 11.12
N ARG A 398 -4.73 10.43 10.99
CA ARG A 398 -3.31 10.22 11.26
C ARG A 398 -2.56 9.63 10.09
N ILE A 399 -1.31 10.09 9.91
CA ILE A 399 -0.33 9.54 8.98
C ILE A 399 0.80 8.92 9.80
N TYR A 400 1.13 7.66 9.54
CA TYR A 400 2.29 6.97 10.09
C TYR A 400 3.36 6.89 9.01
N LEU A 401 4.48 7.56 9.24
CA LEU A 401 5.55 7.72 8.25
C LEU A 401 6.90 7.31 8.85
N ARG A 402 7.57 6.36 8.20
CA ARG A 402 8.94 5.94 8.52
C ARG A 402 9.92 6.74 7.68
N CYS A 403 10.76 7.53 8.33
CA CYS A 403 11.79 8.35 7.69
C CYS A 403 13.17 7.98 8.22
N ALA A 404 14.22 8.29 7.47
CA ALA A 404 15.59 8.26 7.97
C ALA A 404 16.21 9.65 7.88
N SER A 405 17.11 9.95 8.81
CA SER A 405 17.92 11.14 8.85
C SER A 405 19.41 10.75 8.92
N ARG A 406 20.27 11.63 8.40
CA ARG A 406 21.72 11.51 8.54
C ARG A 406 22.25 12.71 9.36
N ALA A 407 22.78 12.40 10.52
CA ALA A 407 23.44 13.39 11.39
C ALA A 407 24.83 12.88 11.74
N GLY A 408 25.87 13.69 11.51
CA GLY A 408 27.26 13.30 11.78
C GLY A 408 27.69 12.01 11.04
N GLY A 409 27.19 11.79 9.81
CA GLY A 409 27.48 10.59 9.02
C GLY A 409 26.72 9.33 9.44
N LYS A 410 26.04 9.33 10.60
CA LYS A 410 25.24 8.20 11.08
C LYS A 410 23.81 8.30 10.56
N ARG A 411 23.28 7.20 10.04
CA ARG A 411 21.89 7.06 9.61
C ARG A 411 21.05 6.55 10.78
N ALA A 412 19.94 7.24 11.05
CA ALA A 412 18.96 6.84 12.05
C ALA A 412 17.56 6.88 11.45
N GLU A 413 16.72 5.94 11.82
CA GLU A 413 15.33 5.89 11.37
C GLU A 413 14.37 6.32 12.48
N THR A 414 13.29 6.97 12.09
CA THR A 414 12.25 7.46 12.99
C THR A 414 10.87 7.12 12.39
N LEU A 415 9.99 6.61 13.22
CA LEU A 415 8.57 6.48 12.94
C LEU A 415 7.86 7.72 13.49
N TYR A 416 7.15 8.43 12.62
CA TYR A 416 6.35 9.60 12.95
C TYR A 416 4.86 9.25 12.96
N CYS A 417 4.13 9.75 13.95
CA CYS A 417 2.69 9.90 13.91
C CYS A 417 2.37 11.37 13.66
N ILE A 418 1.79 11.67 12.52
CA ILE A 418 1.43 13.01 12.08
C ILE A 418 -0.08 13.15 12.19
N GLY A 419 -0.57 14.22 12.77
CA GLY A 419 -1.98 14.51 12.98
C GLY A 419 -2.20 15.97 13.33
N ASN A 420 -3.41 16.48 13.13
CA ASN A 420 -3.73 17.87 13.41
C ASN A 420 -3.66 18.12 14.92
N THR A 421 -2.67 18.89 15.38
CA THR A 421 -2.48 19.23 16.80
C THR A 421 -3.40 20.35 17.26
N ALA A 422 -3.91 21.18 16.36
CA ALA A 422 -4.81 22.30 16.67
C ALA A 422 -6.23 21.87 17.12
N LEU A 423 -6.64 20.63 16.82
CA LEU A 423 -7.96 20.10 17.22
C LEU A 423 -8.02 19.57 18.66
N LYS A 424 -6.91 19.64 19.41
CA LYS A 424 -6.82 19.14 20.80
C LYS A 424 -6.82 20.25 21.86
N LYS A 425 -7.18 21.49 21.48
CA LYS A 425 -7.35 22.61 22.45
C LYS A 425 -8.80 22.88 22.73
#